data_c63ce9a1e77396e3993edf9d29a30448
#
_entry.id   c63ce9a1e77396e3993edf9d29a30448
#
_cell.length_a   1.000
_cell.length_b   1.000
_cell.length_c   1.000
_cell.angle_alpha   90.00
_cell.angle_beta   90.00
_cell.angle_gamma   90.00
#
_symmetry.space_group_name_H-M   'P 1'
#
loop_
_entity.id
_entity.type
_entity.pdbx_description
1 polymer ?
#
loop_
_entity_poly.entity_id
_entity_poly.type
_entity_poly.pdbx_seq_one_letter_code
_entity_poly.pdbx_strand_id
1 'polypeptide(L)'
;VPGIPVWSMTMGLLTKSAILGKSSFDEPLMPVLFARSLASVDPDMADALAIVPWRGGTVDLEDAAIGEADAVVAYGSSHTTEAIRPRVRAGKPFLSYGAKIGFSLIGREALRADLYAGTVHRMAIDVATYDQQSCLAPQTMFVERGGAMSPAQVAELLASELDGQQRKYPRSTPSEEESMAIQRLRSTAQMKALMLGAGPMAAAADNADDAPSDDPFVVQSRSGTDWTVLYYPSIGMADSLSTPLNRTVNIVAVDLSLIH
;
A
#
# COMPACT_ATOMS: atom_id res chain seq x y z
N VAL A 1 -6.24 7.22 -4.06
CA VAL A 1 -7.25 6.53 -3.20
C VAL A 1 -8.44 7.47 -3.04
N PRO A 2 -9.65 7.07 -3.47
CA PRO A 2 -10.83 7.95 -3.57
C PRO A 2 -11.27 8.59 -2.24
N GLY A 3 -11.10 7.92 -1.12
CA GLY A 3 -11.54 8.42 0.19
C GLY A 3 -10.70 9.56 0.78
N ILE A 4 -9.46 9.74 0.36
CA ILE A 4 -8.56 10.76 0.94
C ILE A 4 -9.07 12.19 0.71
N PRO A 5 -9.51 12.59 -0.50
CA PRO A 5 -10.07 13.92 -0.71
C PRO A 5 -11.31 14.18 0.15
N VAL A 6 -12.20 13.19 0.27
CA VAL A 6 -13.41 13.30 1.11
C VAL A 6 -13.05 13.52 2.57
N TRP A 7 -12.10 12.75 3.09
CA TRP A 7 -11.60 12.91 4.45
C TRP A 7 -11.00 14.30 4.68
N SER A 8 -10.13 14.76 3.77
CA SER A 8 -9.53 16.09 3.84
C SER A 8 -10.57 17.22 3.86
N MET A 9 -11.55 17.15 2.96
CA MET A 9 -12.63 18.14 2.90
C MET A 9 -13.49 18.12 4.17
N THR A 10 -13.83 16.93 4.67
CA THR A 10 -14.59 16.79 5.92
C THR A 10 -13.83 17.43 7.10
N MET A 11 -12.54 17.16 7.24
CA MET A 11 -11.74 17.72 8.33
C MET A 11 -11.62 19.26 8.21
N GLY A 12 -11.47 19.80 7.01
CA GLY A 12 -11.46 21.24 6.78
C GLY A 12 -12.80 21.90 7.14
N LEU A 13 -13.92 21.32 6.71
CA LEU A 13 -15.25 21.83 7.05
C LEU A 13 -15.54 21.77 8.56
N LEU A 14 -15.13 20.71 9.23
CA LEU A 14 -15.26 20.58 10.70
C LEU A 14 -14.46 21.65 11.45
N THR A 15 -13.37 22.15 10.86
CA THR A 15 -12.61 23.29 11.40
C THR A 15 -13.12 24.64 10.92
N LYS A 16 -14.29 24.69 10.25
CA LYS A 16 -14.93 25.89 9.70
C LYS A 16 -14.03 26.64 8.70
N SER A 17 -13.29 25.88 7.88
CA SER A 17 -12.41 26.43 6.85
C SER A 17 -13.08 26.32 5.47
N ALA A 18 -12.98 27.37 4.67
CA ALA A 18 -13.24 27.26 3.23
C ALA A 18 -12.10 26.47 2.57
N ILE A 19 -12.43 25.68 1.57
CA ILE A 19 -11.50 24.72 0.98
C ILE A 19 -11.40 24.93 -0.53
N LEU A 20 -10.18 25.18 -0.99
CA LEU A 20 -9.83 25.04 -2.40
C LEU A 20 -9.13 23.69 -2.59
N GLY A 21 -9.84 22.73 -3.16
CA GLY A 21 -9.34 21.37 -3.43
C GLY A 21 -8.84 21.23 -4.86
N LYS A 22 -7.54 21.02 -5.04
CA LYS A 22 -6.97 20.57 -6.32
C LYS A 22 -7.08 19.05 -6.40
N SER A 23 -7.93 18.53 -7.28
CA SER A 23 -8.10 17.08 -7.48
C SER A 23 -6.90 16.45 -8.19
N SER A 24 -6.69 15.13 -7.96
CA SER A 24 -5.76 14.35 -8.78
C SER A 24 -6.25 14.32 -10.23
N PHE A 25 -5.31 14.30 -11.17
CA PHE A 25 -5.65 14.14 -12.59
C PHE A 25 -6.24 12.75 -12.87
N ASP A 26 -5.75 11.73 -12.16
CA ASP A 26 -6.16 10.33 -12.37
C ASP A 26 -7.48 9.99 -11.63
N GLU A 27 -7.85 10.79 -10.62
CA GLU A 27 -9.11 10.60 -9.88
C GLU A 27 -9.74 11.97 -9.57
N PRO A 28 -10.40 12.62 -10.52
CA PRO A 28 -11.04 13.91 -10.31
C PRO A 28 -12.47 13.82 -9.79
N LEU A 29 -13.13 12.64 -9.88
CA LEU A 29 -14.58 12.53 -9.71
C LEU A 29 -15.03 12.53 -8.25
N MET A 30 -14.36 11.79 -7.37
CA MET A 30 -14.83 11.60 -5.99
C MET A 30 -14.96 12.92 -5.21
N PRO A 31 -13.99 13.85 -5.26
CA PRO A 31 -14.17 15.14 -4.57
C PRO A 31 -15.35 15.94 -5.11
N VAL A 32 -15.60 15.91 -6.41
CA VAL A 32 -16.75 16.59 -7.02
C VAL A 32 -18.08 15.93 -6.62
N LEU A 33 -18.15 14.61 -6.62
CA LEU A 33 -19.35 13.88 -6.19
C LEU A 33 -19.65 14.13 -4.70
N PHE A 34 -18.64 14.19 -3.87
CA PHE A 34 -18.80 14.54 -2.46
C PHE A 34 -19.33 15.97 -2.29
N ALA A 35 -18.74 16.96 -2.98
CA ALA A 35 -19.22 18.34 -2.94
C ALA A 35 -20.69 18.45 -3.40
N ARG A 36 -21.06 17.73 -4.45
CA ARG A 36 -22.45 17.68 -4.93
C ARG A 36 -23.40 17.02 -3.95
N SER A 37 -22.98 15.93 -3.29
CA SER A 37 -23.80 15.29 -2.27
C SER A 37 -24.01 16.20 -1.07
N LEU A 38 -22.99 16.97 -0.70
CA LEU A 38 -23.09 17.95 0.36
C LEU A 38 -24.07 19.09 -0.01
N ALA A 39 -23.95 19.61 -1.24
CA ALA A 39 -24.86 20.64 -1.76
C ALA A 39 -26.35 20.21 -1.78
N SER A 40 -26.62 18.93 -1.90
CA SER A 40 -28.00 18.41 -1.84
C SER A 40 -28.60 18.39 -0.43
N VAL A 41 -27.75 18.45 0.59
CA VAL A 41 -28.15 18.42 2.01
C VAL A 41 -28.05 19.80 2.63
N ASP A 42 -26.97 20.51 2.36
CA ASP A 42 -26.65 21.84 2.89
C ASP A 42 -25.92 22.67 1.83
N PRO A 43 -26.64 23.50 1.05
CA PRO A 43 -26.04 24.36 0.02
C PRO A 43 -25.01 25.34 0.58
N ASP A 44 -25.29 25.95 1.74
CA ASP A 44 -24.40 26.95 2.35
C ASP A 44 -23.04 26.32 2.73
N MET A 45 -23.07 25.07 3.19
CA MET A 45 -21.84 24.34 3.50
C MET A 45 -21.08 23.98 2.20
N ALA A 46 -21.79 23.70 1.12
CA ALA A 46 -21.16 23.40 -0.18
C ALA A 46 -20.49 24.62 -0.79
N ASP A 47 -21.00 25.83 -0.53
CA ASP A 47 -20.37 27.08 -0.99
C ASP A 47 -19.00 27.34 -0.36
N ALA A 48 -18.67 26.64 0.72
CA ALA A 48 -17.33 26.64 1.31
C ALA A 48 -16.33 25.73 0.56
N LEU A 49 -16.74 25.02 -0.50
CA LEU A 49 -15.92 24.09 -1.27
C LEU A 49 -15.74 24.55 -2.71
N ALA A 50 -14.50 24.71 -3.15
CA ALA A 50 -14.15 24.88 -4.55
C ALA A 50 -13.21 23.73 -4.98
N ILE A 51 -13.69 22.89 -5.93
CA ILE A 51 -12.90 21.77 -6.44
C ILE A 51 -12.48 22.07 -7.86
N VAL A 52 -11.19 22.14 -8.10
CA VAL A 52 -10.61 22.53 -9.38
C VAL A 52 -9.62 21.47 -9.89
N PRO A 53 -9.73 21.07 -11.15
CA PRO A 53 -8.80 20.15 -11.77
C PRO A 53 -7.70 20.93 -12.51
N TRP A 54 -6.44 20.66 -12.22
CA TRP A 54 -5.32 21.00 -13.10
C TRP A 54 -4.23 19.96 -12.99
N ARG A 55 -3.37 19.91 -14.01
CA ARG A 55 -2.24 18.99 -14.02
C ARG A 55 -1.18 19.46 -13.01
N GLY A 56 -0.64 18.55 -12.20
CA GLY A 56 0.46 18.86 -11.28
C GLY A 56 1.65 19.48 -12.03
N GLY A 57 2.26 20.51 -11.43
CA GLY A 57 3.33 21.30 -12.06
C GLY A 57 2.83 22.49 -12.91
N THR A 58 1.54 22.80 -12.93
CA THR A 58 1.03 24.05 -13.47
C THR A 58 1.30 25.18 -12.49
N VAL A 59 2.54 25.70 -12.53
CA VAL A 59 3.14 26.56 -11.50
C VAL A 59 2.28 27.79 -11.19
N ASP A 60 1.80 28.48 -12.21
CA ASP A 60 1.03 29.72 -12.04
C ASP A 60 -0.27 29.51 -11.24
N LEU A 61 -1.00 28.41 -11.53
CA LEU A 61 -2.23 28.07 -10.80
C LEU A 61 -1.93 27.61 -9.37
N GLU A 62 -0.87 26.83 -9.21
CA GLU A 62 -0.45 26.37 -7.90
C GLU A 62 0.05 27.53 -7.01
N ASP A 63 0.84 28.46 -7.56
CA ASP A 63 1.32 29.63 -6.83
C ASP A 63 0.19 30.58 -6.43
N ALA A 64 -0.79 30.79 -7.32
CA ALA A 64 -1.98 31.55 -7.00
C ALA A 64 -2.77 30.91 -5.84
N ALA A 65 -3.03 29.61 -5.92
CA ALA A 65 -3.75 28.85 -4.88
C ALA A 65 -2.99 28.85 -3.53
N ILE A 66 -1.69 28.57 -3.55
CA ILE A 66 -0.84 28.56 -2.33
C ILE A 66 -0.71 29.97 -1.74
N GLY A 67 -0.65 30.99 -2.58
CA GLY A 67 -0.53 32.39 -2.15
C GLY A 67 -1.73 32.87 -1.35
N GLU A 68 -2.95 32.50 -1.77
CA GLU A 68 -4.20 32.89 -1.11
C GLU A 68 -4.56 32.02 0.10
N ALA A 69 -4.09 30.77 0.16
CA ALA A 69 -4.44 29.86 1.24
C ALA A 69 -3.80 30.29 2.58
N ASP A 70 -4.54 30.18 3.68
CA ASP A 70 -4.03 30.35 5.05
C ASP A 70 -3.28 29.13 5.55
N ALA A 71 -3.62 27.94 5.06
CA ALA A 71 -2.95 26.67 5.33
C ALA A 71 -2.92 25.81 4.07
N VAL A 72 -1.88 25.02 3.90
CA VAL A 72 -1.72 24.13 2.74
C VAL A 72 -1.60 22.69 3.20
N VAL A 73 -2.43 21.82 2.62
CA VAL A 73 -2.35 20.36 2.81
C VAL A 73 -1.97 19.73 1.49
N ALA A 74 -0.86 18.99 1.46
CA ALA A 74 -0.36 18.36 0.24
C ALA A 74 -0.25 16.83 0.41
N TYR A 75 -0.84 16.10 -0.53
CA TYR A 75 -0.71 14.65 -0.67
C TYR A 75 0.07 14.32 -1.94
N GLY A 76 1.06 13.45 -1.85
CA GLY A 76 1.80 13.06 -3.03
C GLY A 76 3.10 12.33 -2.71
N SER A 77 3.96 12.15 -3.72
CA SER A 77 5.31 11.65 -3.52
C SER A 77 6.15 12.62 -2.67
N SER A 78 7.24 12.14 -2.08
CA SER A 78 8.19 13.01 -1.37
C SER A 78 8.68 14.14 -2.28
N HIS A 79 8.97 13.82 -3.55
CA HIS A 79 9.36 14.82 -4.55
C HIS A 79 8.29 15.91 -4.72
N THR A 80 7.01 15.55 -4.81
CA THR A 80 5.90 16.49 -4.97
C THR A 80 5.77 17.40 -3.74
N THR A 81 5.77 16.81 -2.53
CA THR A 81 5.60 17.58 -1.30
C THR A 81 6.81 18.48 -1.00
N GLU A 82 8.02 18.05 -1.34
CA GLU A 82 9.23 18.84 -1.24
C GLU A 82 9.29 20.00 -2.25
N ALA A 83 8.74 19.82 -3.45
CA ALA A 83 8.63 20.89 -4.44
C ALA A 83 7.60 21.98 -4.04
N ILE A 84 6.55 21.61 -3.30
CA ILE A 84 5.53 22.58 -2.81
C ILE A 84 6.03 23.35 -1.58
N ARG A 85 6.73 22.69 -0.66
CA ARG A 85 7.15 23.26 0.62
C ARG A 85 7.80 24.66 0.52
N PRO A 86 8.81 24.93 -0.35
CA PRO A 86 9.45 26.25 -0.43
C PRO A 86 8.53 27.35 -0.98
N ARG A 87 7.42 26.97 -1.62
CA ARG A 87 6.43 27.90 -2.20
C ARG A 87 5.40 28.36 -1.16
N VAL A 88 5.27 27.62 -0.03
CA VAL A 88 4.42 28.04 1.09
C VAL A 88 5.13 29.09 1.92
N ARG A 89 4.51 30.27 2.04
CA ARG A 89 5.09 31.39 2.78
C ARG A 89 5.41 31.01 4.23
N ALA A 90 6.54 31.50 4.74
CA ALA A 90 6.92 31.29 6.13
C ALA A 90 5.81 31.76 7.11
N GLY A 91 5.52 30.91 8.10
CA GLY A 91 4.44 31.15 9.08
C GLY A 91 3.08 30.57 8.71
N LYS A 92 2.84 30.16 7.44
CA LYS A 92 1.63 29.42 7.08
C LYS A 92 1.79 27.92 7.43
N PRO A 93 0.79 27.27 8.05
CA PRO A 93 0.80 25.82 8.26
C PRO A 93 0.93 25.07 6.94
N PHE A 94 1.86 24.11 6.89
CA PHE A 94 2.03 23.19 5.78
C PHE A 94 2.02 21.75 6.28
N LEU A 95 0.95 21.03 5.96
CA LEU A 95 0.80 19.60 6.30
C LEU A 95 1.10 18.78 5.05
N SER A 96 2.20 18.02 5.08
CA SER A 96 2.61 17.18 3.98
C SER A 96 2.39 15.70 4.31
N TYR A 97 1.68 15.01 3.44
CA TYR A 97 1.45 13.58 3.46
C TYR A 97 2.19 12.96 2.28
N GLY A 98 3.48 12.75 2.48
CA GLY A 98 4.37 12.10 1.50
C GLY A 98 4.19 10.58 1.43
N ALA A 99 5.00 9.93 0.60
CA ALA A 99 5.04 8.48 0.52
C ALA A 99 5.36 7.85 1.89
N LYS A 100 4.64 6.77 2.20
CA LYS A 100 4.83 5.97 3.42
C LYS A 100 5.07 4.52 3.02
N ILE A 101 5.85 3.81 3.82
CA ILE A 101 5.97 2.36 3.73
C ILE A 101 5.04 1.80 4.81
N GLY A 102 3.96 1.16 4.36
CA GLY A 102 3.06 0.44 5.25
C GLY A 102 3.66 -0.89 5.68
N PHE A 103 3.47 -1.27 6.93
CA PHE A 103 3.80 -2.61 7.41
C PHE A 103 2.73 -3.12 8.37
N SER A 104 2.64 -4.45 8.50
CA SER A 104 1.81 -5.13 9.48
C SER A 104 2.65 -6.02 10.36
N LEU A 105 2.21 -6.22 11.60
CA LEU A 105 2.80 -7.15 12.55
C LEU A 105 1.76 -8.20 12.91
N ILE A 106 2.07 -9.46 12.66
CA ILE A 106 1.19 -10.61 12.90
C ILE A 106 1.79 -11.42 14.06
N GLY A 107 1.20 -11.29 15.24
CA GLY A 107 1.61 -12.06 16.42
C GLY A 107 1.19 -13.53 16.30
N ARG A 108 1.93 -14.42 16.95
CA ARG A 108 1.68 -15.88 16.96
C ARG A 108 0.29 -16.25 17.47
N GLU A 109 -0.31 -15.42 18.33
CA GLU A 109 -1.68 -15.64 18.82
C GLU A 109 -2.73 -15.54 17.72
N ALA A 110 -2.50 -14.70 16.69
CA ALA A 110 -3.36 -14.59 15.53
C ALA A 110 -3.18 -15.78 14.55
N LEU A 111 -2.13 -16.58 14.75
CA LEU A 111 -1.80 -17.76 13.95
C LEU A 111 -2.13 -19.08 14.66
N ARG A 112 -3.01 -19.06 15.67
CA ARG A 112 -3.55 -20.27 16.30
C ARG A 112 -4.36 -21.07 15.29
N ALA A 113 -4.52 -22.37 15.56
CA ALA A 113 -5.20 -23.31 14.66
C ALA A 113 -6.64 -22.89 14.28
N ASP A 114 -7.35 -22.20 15.18
CA ASP A 114 -8.71 -21.70 15.00
C ASP A 114 -8.79 -20.31 14.33
N LEU A 115 -7.67 -19.60 14.16
CA LEU A 115 -7.64 -18.20 13.73
C LEU A 115 -6.84 -17.95 12.43
N TYR A 116 -5.81 -18.74 12.15
CA TYR A 116 -4.84 -18.42 11.09
C TYR A 116 -5.50 -18.21 9.72
N ALA A 117 -6.48 -19.03 9.36
CA ALA A 117 -7.15 -18.92 8.06
C ALA A 117 -7.85 -17.57 7.89
N GLY A 118 -8.61 -17.14 8.91
CA GLY A 118 -9.25 -15.82 8.91
C GLY A 118 -8.25 -14.68 8.97
N THR A 119 -7.10 -14.86 9.63
CA THR A 119 -6.03 -13.85 9.68
C THR A 119 -5.39 -13.69 8.33
N VAL A 120 -4.98 -14.77 7.67
CA VAL A 120 -4.36 -14.70 6.33
C VAL A 120 -5.34 -14.18 5.27
N HIS A 121 -6.62 -14.53 5.38
CA HIS A 121 -7.65 -13.95 4.52
C HIS A 121 -7.72 -12.42 4.65
N ARG A 122 -7.70 -11.87 5.87
CA ARG A 122 -7.65 -10.41 6.09
C ARG A 122 -6.35 -9.79 5.57
N MET A 123 -5.20 -10.45 5.75
CA MET A 123 -3.93 -10.00 5.18
C MET A 123 -4.03 -9.87 3.65
N ALA A 124 -4.66 -10.82 2.97
CA ALA A 124 -4.87 -10.76 1.52
C ALA A 124 -5.79 -9.60 1.11
N ILE A 125 -6.83 -9.30 1.90
CA ILE A 125 -7.70 -8.14 1.67
C ILE A 125 -6.90 -6.83 1.81
N ASP A 126 -6.07 -6.71 2.84
CA ASP A 126 -5.24 -5.52 3.07
C ASP A 126 -4.27 -5.26 1.91
N VAL A 127 -3.72 -6.32 1.32
CA VAL A 127 -2.84 -6.23 0.14
C VAL A 127 -3.65 -5.94 -1.13
N ALA A 128 -4.81 -6.60 -1.31
CA ALA A 128 -5.59 -6.48 -2.54
C ALA A 128 -6.37 -5.16 -2.65
N THR A 129 -6.75 -4.56 -1.52
CA THR A 129 -7.54 -3.33 -1.48
C THR A 129 -6.81 -2.17 -2.17
N TYR A 130 -7.49 -1.55 -3.14
CA TYR A 130 -6.94 -0.50 -3.99
C TYR A 130 -5.62 -0.88 -4.69
N ASP A 131 -5.45 -2.16 -5.02
CA ASP A 131 -4.23 -2.71 -5.64
C ASP A 131 -2.95 -2.34 -4.86
N GLN A 132 -3.05 -2.29 -3.52
CA GLN A 132 -1.98 -1.89 -2.59
C GLN A 132 -1.56 -0.41 -2.71
N GLN A 133 -2.31 0.42 -3.44
CA GLN A 133 -1.97 1.85 -3.64
C GLN A 133 -2.34 2.74 -2.45
N SER A 134 -2.97 2.17 -1.41
CA SER A 134 -3.27 2.91 -0.18
C SER A 134 -2.00 3.13 0.65
N CYS A 135 -1.89 4.31 1.27
CA CYS A 135 -0.81 4.60 2.23
C CYS A 135 -0.83 3.71 3.48
N LEU A 136 -1.94 3.01 3.74
CA LEU A 136 -2.10 2.03 4.82
C LEU A 136 -1.86 0.59 4.36
N ALA A 137 -1.74 0.35 3.05
CA ALA A 137 -1.51 -0.99 2.54
C ALA A 137 -0.11 -1.47 2.93
N PRO A 138 0.01 -2.68 3.52
CA PRO A 138 1.29 -3.19 3.93
C PRO A 138 2.14 -3.60 2.72
N GLN A 139 3.38 -3.14 2.69
CA GLN A 139 4.41 -3.60 1.75
C GLN A 139 5.23 -4.73 2.35
N THR A 140 5.35 -4.74 3.68
CA THR A 140 5.99 -5.79 4.45
C THR A 140 5.09 -6.20 5.62
N MET A 141 4.94 -7.49 5.81
CA MET A 141 4.26 -8.08 6.95
C MET A 141 5.26 -8.89 7.78
N PHE A 142 5.48 -8.47 9.00
CA PHE A 142 6.31 -9.19 9.97
C PHE A 142 5.44 -10.26 10.64
N VAL A 143 5.87 -11.51 10.55
CA VAL A 143 5.12 -12.66 11.05
C VAL A 143 5.91 -13.33 12.16
N GLU A 144 5.34 -13.37 13.36
CA GLU A 144 5.97 -13.97 14.53
C GLU A 144 6.03 -15.49 14.41
N ARG A 145 7.19 -16.06 14.76
CA ARG A 145 7.41 -17.50 14.85
C ARG A 145 6.66 -18.11 16.04
N GLY A 146 6.42 -19.42 16.00
CA GLY A 146 5.84 -20.17 17.11
C GLY A 146 4.31 -20.18 17.16
N GLY A 147 3.63 -19.75 16.10
CA GLY A 147 2.20 -20.01 15.88
C GLY A 147 1.95 -21.46 15.44
N ALA A 148 0.68 -21.84 15.26
CA ALA A 148 0.29 -23.14 14.68
C ALA A 148 0.66 -23.23 13.18
N MET A 149 0.95 -22.10 12.55
CA MET A 149 1.40 -21.97 11.18
C MET A 149 2.73 -21.24 11.17
N SER A 150 3.73 -21.77 10.46
CA SER A 150 5.03 -21.10 10.31
C SER A 150 4.92 -19.86 9.39
N PRO A 151 5.82 -18.86 9.52
CA PRO A 151 5.82 -17.71 8.61
C PRO A 151 5.94 -18.08 7.13
N ALA A 152 6.67 -19.15 6.80
CA ALA A 152 6.75 -19.68 5.43
C ALA A 152 5.39 -20.20 4.93
N GLN A 153 4.70 -20.99 5.75
CA GLN A 153 3.34 -21.47 5.43
C GLN A 153 2.33 -20.31 5.33
N VAL A 154 2.48 -19.26 6.14
CA VAL A 154 1.67 -18.04 6.01
C VAL A 154 1.88 -17.39 4.63
N ALA A 155 3.12 -17.32 4.14
CA ALA A 155 3.42 -16.76 2.83
C ALA A 155 2.76 -17.57 1.69
N GLU A 156 2.79 -18.91 1.76
CA GLU A 156 2.14 -19.79 0.79
C GLU A 156 0.62 -19.66 0.80
N LEU A 157 0.01 -19.66 2.00
CA LEU A 157 -1.43 -19.49 2.13
C LEU A 157 -1.87 -18.08 1.66
N LEU A 158 -1.09 -17.05 1.98
CA LEU A 158 -1.34 -15.68 1.50
C LEU A 158 -1.31 -15.61 -0.03
N ALA A 159 -0.37 -16.29 -0.67
CA ALA A 159 -0.31 -16.39 -2.13
C ALA A 159 -1.58 -17.02 -2.71
N SER A 160 -2.08 -18.10 -2.09
CA SER A 160 -3.35 -18.74 -2.48
C SER A 160 -4.55 -17.81 -2.29
N GLU A 161 -4.60 -17.07 -1.19
CA GLU A 161 -5.67 -16.09 -0.92
C GLU A 161 -5.62 -14.92 -1.92
N LEU A 162 -4.43 -14.42 -2.27
CA LEU A 162 -4.26 -13.37 -3.29
C LEU A 162 -4.71 -13.84 -4.67
N ASP A 163 -4.48 -15.11 -5.01
CA ASP A 163 -5.00 -15.69 -6.24
C ASP A 163 -6.54 -15.74 -6.22
N GLY A 164 -7.14 -16.05 -5.08
CA GLY A 164 -8.59 -15.95 -4.85
C GLY A 164 -9.11 -14.53 -5.01
N GLN A 165 -8.42 -13.54 -4.40
CA GLN A 165 -8.77 -12.13 -4.54
C GLN A 165 -8.66 -11.65 -6.00
N GLN A 166 -7.62 -12.07 -6.73
CA GLN A 166 -7.44 -11.73 -8.14
C GLN A 166 -8.59 -12.25 -9.01
N ARG A 167 -9.07 -13.47 -8.76
CA ARG A 167 -10.23 -14.03 -9.50
C ARG A 167 -11.52 -13.25 -9.23
N LYS A 168 -11.72 -12.80 -7.98
CA LYS A 168 -12.93 -12.09 -7.56
C LYS A 168 -12.89 -10.61 -7.91
N TYR A 169 -11.74 -10.00 -7.72
CA TYR A 169 -11.47 -8.58 -7.93
C TYR A 169 -10.17 -8.42 -8.73
N PRO A 170 -10.25 -8.59 -10.06
CA PRO A 170 -9.06 -8.46 -10.92
C PRO A 170 -8.39 -7.12 -10.69
N ARG A 171 -7.06 -7.14 -10.59
CA ARG A 171 -6.26 -5.92 -10.48
C ARG A 171 -6.35 -5.09 -11.76
N SER A 172 -6.28 -3.77 -11.60
CA SER A 172 -6.07 -2.85 -12.72
C SER A 172 -4.75 -3.14 -13.46
N THR A 173 -4.69 -2.78 -14.72
CA THR A 173 -3.45 -2.95 -15.52
C THR A 173 -2.40 -1.98 -15.02
N PRO A 174 -1.25 -2.46 -14.53
CA PRO A 174 -0.14 -1.60 -14.13
C PRO A 174 0.49 -0.93 -15.35
N SER A 175 1.18 0.19 -15.15
CA SER A 175 2.02 0.80 -16.16
C SER A 175 3.18 -0.12 -16.57
N GLU A 176 3.84 0.18 -17.69
CA GLU A 176 5.02 -0.56 -18.12
C GLU A 176 6.15 -0.46 -17.08
N GLU A 177 6.33 0.72 -16.49
CA GLU A 177 7.33 0.96 -15.45
C GLU A 177 7.06 0.11 -14.20
N GLU A 178 5.83 0.09 -13.71
CA GLU A 178 5.41 -0.75 -12.58
C GLU A 178 5.59 -2.24 -12.89
N SER A 179 5.19 -2.67 -14.07
CA SER A 179 5.37 -4.06 -14.52
C SER A 179 6.85 -4.46 -14.56
N MET A 180 7.71 -3.60 -15.10
CA MET A 180 9.16 -3.83 -15.11
C MET A 180 9.76 -3.87 -13.71
N ALA A 181 9.30 -3.01 -12.80
CA ALA A 181 9.74 -3.00 -11.41
C ALA A 181 9.39 -4.30 -10.68
N ILE A 182 8.17 -4.81 -10.88
CA ILE A 182 7.74 -6.11 -10.33
C ILE A 182 8.57 -7.25 -10.89
N GLN A 183 8.79 -7.30 -12.22
CA GLN A 183 9.57 -8.36 -12.86
C GLN A 183 11.04 -8.34 -12.39
N ARG A 184 11.62 -7.16 -12.26
CA ARG A 184 12.99 -7.01 -11.73
C ARG A 184 13.08 -7.55 -10.29
N LEU A 185 12.11 -7.19 -9.43
CA LEU A 185 12.08 -7.70 -8.06
C LEU A 185 11.98 -9.23 -8.02
N ARG A 186 11.05 -9.81 -8.81
CA ARG A 186 10.88 -11.28 -8.91
C ARG A 186 12.18 -11.97 -9.34
N SER A 187 12.81 -11.50 -10.41
CA SER A 187 14.06 -12.08 -10.93
C SER A 187 15.20 -11.99 -9.92
N THR A 188 15.35 -10.85 -9.25
CA THR A 188 16.37 -10.66 -8.21
C THR A 188 16.14 -11.61 -7.03
N ALA A 189 14.90 -11.72 -6.54
CA ALA A 189 14.58 -12.58 -5.42
C ALA A 189 14.74 -14.07 -5.77
N GLN A 190 14.34 -14.50 -6.97
CA GLN A 190 14.55 -15.87 -7.44
C GLN A 190 16.04 -16.21 -7.55
N MET A 191 16.85 -15.31 -8.11
CA MET A 191 18.30 -15.50 -8.20
C MET A 191 18.92 -15.63 -6.81
N LYS A 192 18.51 -14.78 -5.87
CA LYS A 192 18.98 -14.82 -4.49
C LYS A 192 18.61 -16.14 -3.78
N ALA A 193 17.37 -16.61 -3.93
CA ALA A 193 16.92 -17.89 -3.42
C ALA A 193 17.80 -19.04 -3.96
N LEU A 194 18.05 -19.08 -5.27
CA LEU A 194 18.92 -20.07 -5.90
C LEU A 194 20.35 -20.04 -5.37
N MET A 195 20.94 -18.86 -5.17
CA MET A 195 22.29 -18.70 -4.62
C MET A 195 22.42 -19.19 -3.19
N LEU A 196 21.33 -19.14 -2.41
CA LEU A 196 21.29 -19.63 -1.03
C LEU A 196 20.95 -21.13 -0.93
N GLY A 197 20.82 -21.84 -2.08
CA GLY A 197 20.53 -23.26 -2.12
C GLY A 197 19.04 -23.61 -2.04
N ALA A 198 18.17 -22.60 -1.98
CA ALA A 198 16.74 -22.82 -2.12
C ALA A 198 16.44 -23.23 -3.57
N GLY A 199 16.04 -24.48 -3.77
CA GLY A 199 15.60 -24.96 -5.08
C GLY A 199 14.38 -24.15 -5.56
N PRO A 200 14.08 -24.14 -6.88
CA PRO A 200 12.85 -23.55 -7.36
C PRO A 200 11.70 -24.27 -6.68
N MET A 201 10.91 -23.58 -5.84
CA MET A 201 9.71 -24.18 -5.27
C MET A 201 8.76 -24.51 -6.41
N ALA A 202 8.82 -25.78 -6.84
CA ALA A 202 7.77 -26.38 -7.61
C ALA A 202 6.51 -26.43 -6.74
N ALA A 203 5.39 -26.05 -7.32
CA ALA A 203 4.07 -26.23 -6.73
C ALA A 203 3.98 -27.59 -6.05
N ALA A 204 3.57 -27.59 -4.77
CA ALA A 204 3.22 -28.75 -3.96
C ALA A 204 4.27 -29.88 -3.93
N ALA A 205 5.10 -29.88 -2.89
CA ALA A 205 5.77 -31.10 -2.48
C ALA A 205 4.72 -32.06 -1.91
N ASP A 206 4.49 -33.18 -2.60
CA ASP A 206 3.63 -34.29 -2.15
C ASP A 206 4.22 -35.07 -0.95
N ASN A 207 5.27 -34.58 -0.31
CA ASN A 207 5.91 -35.24 0.81
C ASN A 207 5.71 -34.46 2.11
N ALA A 208 4.80 -34.95 2.93
CA ALA A 208 4.41 -34.38 4.22
C ALA A 208 5.49 -34.48 5.32
N ASP A 209 6.67 -35.01 5.05
CA ASP A 209 7.73 -35.26 6.05
C ASP A 209 8.93 -34.29 5.97
N ASP A 210 9.02 -33.40 4.99
CA ASP A 210 10.05 -32.39 4.95
C ASP A 210 9.59 -31.16 5.76
N ALA A 211 10.28 -30.87 6.86
CA ALA A 211 10.12 -29.60 7.56
C ALA A 211 10.34 -28.47 6.55
N PRO A 212 9.44 -27.46 6.49
CA PRO A 212 9.57 -26.37 5.52
C PRO A 212 10.94 -25.73 5.68
N SER A 213 11.75 -25.71 4.61
CA SER A 213 13.06 -25.08 4.64
C SER A 213 12.86 -23.62 5.03
N ASP A 214 13.68 -23.13 5.95
CA ASP A 214 13.65 -21.72 6.38
C ASP A 214 14.44 -20.84 5.39
N ASP A 215 14.45 -21.22 4.11
CA ASP A 215 15.11 -20.51 3.02
C ASP A 215 14.17 -19.45 2.42
N PRO A 216 14.71 -18.32 1.92
CA PRO A 216 13.89 -17.32 1.23
C PRO A 216 13.34 -17.87 -0.07
N PHE A 217 12.08 -17.53 -0.38
CA PHE A 217 11.42 -17.95 -1.62
C PHE A 217 10.48 -16.88 -2.17
N VAL A 218 10.06 -17.08 -3.41
CA VAL A 218 9.08 -16.24 -4.10
C VAL A 218 7.94 -17.08 -4.61
N VAL A 219 6.70 -16.70 -4.27
CA VAL A 219 5.49 -17.20 -4.88
C VAL A 219 4.86 -16.09 -5.70
N GLN A 220 4.46 -16.40 -6.92
CA GLN A 220 3.94 -15.41 -7.85
C GLN A 220 2.78 -15.93 -8.68
N SER A 221 1.98 -15.03 -9.24
CA SER A 221 0.91 -15.36 -10.17
C SER A 221 1.45 -16.16 -11.36
N ARG A 222 0.68 -17.15 -11.84
CA ARG A 222 1.05 -18.02 -12.96
C ARG A 222 1.22 -17.26 -14.28
N SER A 223 0.46 -16.20 -14.46
CA SER A 223 0.54 -15.33 -15.64
C SER A 223 0.65 -13.87 -15.18
N GLY A 224 1.29 -13.04 -16.01
CA GLY A 224 1.41 -11.61 -15.74
C GLY A 224 2.12 -11.26 -14.43
N THR A 225 1.74 -10.13 -13.86
CA THR A 225 2.28 -9.60 -12.60
C THR A 225 1.19 -9.38 -11.55
N ASP A 226 0.14 -10.20 -11.55
CA ASP A 226 -1.09 -9.96 -10.79
C ASP A 226 -0.86 -9.84 -9.28
N TRP A 227 0.00 -10.69 -8.73
CA TRP A 227 0.43 -10.63 -7.33
C TRP A 227 1.80 -11.31 -7.15
N THR A 228 2.51 -10.93 -6.08
CA THR A 228 3.81 -11.51 -5.71
C THR A 228 3.95 -11.54 -4.19
N VAL A 229 4.34 -12.68 -3.63
CA VAL A 229 4.69 -12.85 -2.23
C VAL A 229 6.15 -13.26 -2.13
N LEU A 230 6.95 -12.50 -1.39
CA LEU A 230 8.33 -12.81 -1.09
C LEU A 230 8.45 -13.22 0.37
N TYR A 231 9.05 -14.35 0.64
CA TYR A 231 9.33 -14.80 1.99
C TYR A 231 10.80 -14.62 2.34
N TYR A 232 11.05 -14.08 3.53
CA TYR A 232 12.38 -13.92 4.11
C TYR A 232 12.40 -14.48 5.54
N PRO A 233 13.33 -15.41 5.86
CA PRO A 233 13.42 -16.00 7.19
C PRO A 233 13.95 -15.03 8.25
N SER A 234 14.48 -13.89 7.86
CA SER A 234 14.89 -12.83 8.79
C SER A 234 14.90 -11.47 8.08
N ILE A 235 14.82 -10.38 8.86
CA ILE A 235 14.87 -9.02 8.34
C ILE A 235 16.17 -8.70 7.60
N GLY A 236 17.30 -9.28 8.05
CA GLY A 236 18.61 -9.08 7.41
C GLY A 236 18.73 -9.67 6.01
N MET A 237 17.80 -10.54 5.60
CA MET A 237 17.75 -11.13 4.27
C MET A 237 16.88 -10.35 3.28
N ALA A 238 16.01 -9.47 3.77
CA ALA A 238 15.21 -8.60 2.91
C ALA A 238 16.07 -7.46 2.34
N ASP A 239 16.14 -7.36 1.02
CA ASP A 239 16.91 -6.30 0.35
C ASP A 239 16.26 -4.92 0.54
N SER A 240 14.95 -4.90 0.66
CA SER A 240 14.16 -3.71 0.93
C SER A 240 12.85 -4.08 1.65
N LEU A 241 12.41 -3.23 2.56
CA LEU A 241 11.08 -3.33 3.16
C LEU A 241 9.99 -2.66 2.30
N SER A 242 10.39 -1.91 1.28
CA SER A 242 9.47 -1.36 0.29
C SER A 242 9.36 -2.30 -0.92
N THR A 243 8.17 -2.31 -1.53
CA THR A 243 7.87 -3.08 -2.73
C THR A 243 7.39 -2.16 -3.85
N PRO A 244 7.33 -2.64 -5.11
CA PRO A 244 6.70 -1.89 -6.22
C PRO A 244 5.18 -1.72 -6.07
N LEU A 245 4.59 -2.05 -4.92
CA LEU A 245 3.13 -2.10 -4.73
C LEU A 245 2.46 -3.12 -5.67
N ASN A 246 1.24 -2.82 -6.12
CA ASN A 246 0.55 -3.68 -7.10
C ASN A 246 0.43 -5.14 -6.65
N ARG A 247 0.00 -5.36 -5.39
CA ARG A 247 -0.13 -6.67 -4.74
C ARG A 247 1.18 -7.43 -4.65
N THR A 248 2.27 -6.69 -4.40
CA THR A 248 3.59 -7.24 -4.13
C THR A 248 3.94 -7.03 -2.65
N VAL A 249 4.14 -8.11 -1.90
CA VAL A 249 4.31 -8.06 -0.44
C VAL A 249 5.45 -8.93 0.04
N ASN A 250 6.21 -8.42 1.02
CA ASN A 250 7.21 -9.17 1.76
C ASN A 250 6.59 -9.80 3.00
N ILE A 251 6.87 -11.07 3.24
CA ILE A 251 6.63 -11.76 4.52
C ILE A 251 7.99 -11.98 5.16
N VAL A 252 8.18 -11.43 6.35
CA VAL A 252 9.43 -11.50 7.09
C VAL A 252 9.18 -12.19 8.43
N ALA A 253 9.86 -13.30 8.67
CA ALA A 253 9.77 -14.00 9.94
C ALA A 253 10.51 -13.22 11.04
N VAL A 254 9.90 -13.11 12.22
CA VAL A 254 10.45 -12.39 13.39
C VAL A 254 10.22 -13.16 14.67
N ASP A 255 11.09 -12.90 15.66
CA ASP A 255 10.94 -13.33 17.05
C ASP A 255 10.65 -12.10 17.90
N LEU A 256 9.39 -11.90 18.29
CA LEU A 256 8.98 -10.73 19.07
C LEU A 256 9.43 -10.81 20.54
N SER A 257 9.76 -11.99 21.04
CA SER A 257 10.32 -12.18 22.39
C SER A 257 11.66 -11.46 22.64
N LEU A 258 12.31 -11.00 21.57
CA LEU A 258 13.56 -10.23 21.63
C LEU A 258 13.36 -8.70 21.67
N ILE A 259 12.10 -8.22 21.71
CA ILE A 259 11.76 -6.79 21.71
C ILE A 259 11.46 -6.27 23.14
N HIS A 260 11.77 -7.03 24.17
CA HIS A 260 11.61 -6.62 25.57
C HIS A 260 12.90 -6.11 26.18
#